data_4ce9da396e876b634be41ace5af03980
#
_entry.id   4ce9da396e876b634be41ace5af03980
#
_cell.length_a   1.000
_cell.length_b   1.000
_cell.length_c   1.000
_cell.angle_alpha   90.00
_cell.angle_beta   90.00
_cell.angle_gamma   90.00
#
_symmetry.space_group_name_H-M   'P 1'
#
loop_
_entity.id
_entity.type
_entity.pdbx_description
1 polymer ?
#
loop_
_entity_poly.entity_id
_entity_poly.type
_entity_poly.pdbx_seq_one_letter_code
_entity_poly.pdbx_strand_id
1 'polypeptide(L)'
;MMRAEQLFKTFNPGTPLENPVLRGLSLNIEAGQFVTVIGSNGAGKSTLLNAVSGDITPDRGQVFIGEQDVTLMPAWRRAGMVARVFQDPLAGTCEGLSIEENLALALQRGQTRGFQRAVKNKQRQLFRDKLATLELGLENRLGDHMGLLSGGQRQAVSLLMASLQPSRLLLLDEHTAALDPKTAAFVLALTDRIVAEQQLTVLMVTHSMRQALDHGHRTVMLHQGRVVLDVVGEQRANMQVTDLLAMFEKTRGEKLDDDGLLLS
;
A
#
# COMPACT_ATOMS: atom_id res chain seq x y z
N MET A 1 -8.01 -12.35 -2.64
CA MET A 1 -9.29 -11.76 -2.24
C MET A 1 -9.20 -11.20 -0.82
N MET A 2 -9.63 -9.98 -0.61
CA MET A 2 -9.73 -9.32 0.71
C MET A 2 -11.16 -8.80 0.89
N ARG A 3 -11.74 -8.99 2.08
CA ARG A 3 -13.05 -8.41 2.42
C ARG A 3 -12.95 -7.64 3.73
N ALA A 4 -13.41 -6.42 3.71
CA ALA A 4 -13.68 -5.59 4.87
C ALA A 4 -15.20 -5.44 4.99
N GLU A 5 -15.79 -5.85 6.09
CA GLU A 5 -17.24 -5.89 6.28
C GLU A 5 -17.64 -5.00 7.44
N GLN A 6 -18.38 -3.91 7.15
CA GLN A 6 -18.96 -2.99 8.13
C GLN A 6 -17.93 -2.52 9.19
N LEU A 7 -16.75 -2.04 8.75
CA LEU A 7 -15.72 -1.60 9.68
C LEU A 7 -16.09 -0.29 10.35
N PHE A 8 -16.03 -0.27 11.67
CA PHE A 8 -16.12 0.92 12.51
C PHE A 8 -14.83 1.08 13.30
N LYS A 9 -14.33 2.32 13.38
CA LYS A 9 -13.19 2.69 14.21
C LYS A 9 -13.31 4.11 14.72
N THR A 10 -13.28 4.25 16.05
CA THR A 10 -13.25 5.52 16.75
C THR A 10 -11.96 5.63 17.54
N PHE A 11 -11.22 6.71 17.35
CA PHE A 11 -10.06 7.02 18.17
C PHE A 11 -10.47 7.86 19.36
N ASN A 12 -9.82 7.63 20.51
CA ASN A 12 -10.05 8.34 21.77
C ASN A 12 -11.54 8.37 22.22
N PRO A 13 -12.25 7.23 22.21
CA PRO A 13 -13.66 7.22 22.54
C PRO A 13 -13.92 7.74 23.97
N GLY A 14 -15.01 8.50 24.16
CA GLY A 14 -15.39 9.07 25.44
C GLY A 14 -14.53 10.24 25.91
N THR A 15 -13.68 10.80 25.05
CA THR A 15 -12.86 11.98 25.36
C THR A 15 -13.25 13.17 24.46
N PRO A 16 -12.84 14.42 24.80
CA PRO A 16 -13.04 15.57 23.91
C PRO A 16 -12.36 15.44 22.55
N LEU A 17 -11.42 14.49 22.39
CA LEU A 17 -10.70 14.20 21.15
C LEU A 17 -11.28 12.96 20.43
N GLU A 18 -12.50 12.57 20.77
CA GLU A 18 -13.17 11.45 20.12
C GLU A 18 -13.32 11.70 18.61
N ASN A 19 -12.83 10.75 17.82
CA ASN A 19 -12.85 10.86 16.37
C ASN A 19 -13.28 9.54 15.71
N PRO A 20 -14.53 9.42 15.26
CA PRO A 20 -15.02 8.26 14.53
C PRO A 20 -14.54 8.33 13.07
N VAL A 21 -13.51 7.53 12.73
CA VAL A 21 -12.83 7.57 11.43
C VAL A 21 -13.41 6.58 10.43
N LEU A 22 -13.73 5.34 10.84
CA LEU A 22 -14.45 4.38 10.00
C LEU A 22 -15.89 4.27 10.49
N ARG A 23 -16.84 4.35 9.56
CA ARG A 23 -18.27 4.47 9.86
C ARG A 23 -19.12 3.46 9.08
N GLY A 24 -18.80 2.15 9.23
CA GLY A 24 -19.47 1.08 8.51
C GLY A 24 -18.89 0.87 7.12
N LEU A 25 -17.56 1.06 6.95
CA LEU A 25 -16.88 0.88 5.69
C LEU A 25 -16.92 -0.60 5.28
N SER A 26 -17.38 -0.87 4.06
CA SER A 26 -17.30 -2.19 3.44
C SER A 26 -16.58 -2.08 2.11
N LEU A 27 -15.62 -3.01 1.87
CA LEU A 27 -14.85 -3.08 0.63
C LEU A 27 -14.46 -4.54 0.36
N ASN A 28 -14.75 -5.01 -0.83
CA ASN A 28 -14.31 -6.32 -1.30
C ASN A 28 -13.29 -6.14 -2.45
N ILE A 29 -12.19 -6.90 -2.43
CA ILE A 29 -11.17 -6.91 -3.49
C ILE A 29 -10.98 -8.35 -3.94
N GLU A 30 -11.19 -8.59 -5.23
CA GLU A 30 -11.01 -9.89 -5.84
C GLU A 30 -9.52 -10.26 -5.98
N ALA A 31 -9.24 -11.57 -6.12
CA ALA A 31 -7.88 -12.03 -6.38
C ALA A 31 -7.35 -11.45 -7.71
N GLY A 32 -6.12 -10.95 -7.68
CA GLY A 32 -5.49 -10.30 -8.84
C GLY A 32 -6.03 -8.91 -9.19
N GLN A 33 -7.00 -8.38 -8.42
CA GLN A 33 -7.51 -7.04 -8.65
C GLN A 33 -6.56 -5.98 -8.07
N PHE A 34 -6.30 -4.95 -8.83
CA PHE A 34 -5.58 -3.76 -8.37
C PHE A 34 -6.59 -2.63 -8.15
N VAL A 35 -6.83 -2.29 -6.90
CA VAL A 35 -7.77 -1.25 -6.46
C VAL A 35 -7.00 -0.02 -5.99
N THR A 36 -7.35 1.14 -6.53
CA THR A 36 -6.87 2.43 -6.06
C THR A 36 -7.90 3.09 -5.14
N VAL A 37 -7.44 3.68 -4.04
CA VAL A 37 -8.28 4.36 -3.05
C VAL A 37 -7.85 5.81 -2.94
N ILE A 38 -8.79 6.71 -3.20
CA ILE A 38 -8.65 8.15 -3.05
C ILE A 38 -9.61 8.69 -1.98
N GLY A 39 -9.43 9.94 -1.62
CA GLY A 39 -10.28 10.65 -0.67
C GLY A 39 -9.52 11.73 0.06
N SER A 40 -10.23 12.70 0.65
CA SER A 40 -9.65 13.80 1.41
C SER A 40 -8.84 13.33 2.62
N ASN A 41 -8.07 14.26 3.20
CA ASN A 41 -7.42 14.02 4.48
C ASN A 41 -8.48 13.70 5.55
N GLY A 42 -8.21 12.70 6.39
CA GLY A 42 -9.17 12.23 7.38
C GLY A 42 -10.31 11.35 6.83
N ALA A 43 -10.37 11.03 5.54
CA ALA A 43 -11.39 10.14 4.96
C ALA A 43 -11.35 8.69 5.48
N GLY A 44 -10.27 8.29 6.16
CA GLY A 44 -10.11 6.94 6.71
C GLY A 44 -9.20 6.02 5.90
N LYS A 45 -8.50 6.53 4.87
CA LYS A 45 -7.63 5.73 3.97
C LYS A 45 -6.55 4.95 4.73
N SER A 46 -5.69 5.63 5.48
CA SER A 46 -4.61 4.98 6.26
C SER A 46 -5.17 4.11 7.40
N THR A 47 -6.34 4.49 7.96
CA THR A 47 -7.03 3.67 8.97
C THR A 47 -7.54 2.36 8.36
N LEU A 48 -8.07 2.39 7.13
CA LEU A 48 -8.44 1.18 6.39
C LEU A 48 -7.20 0.28 6.16
N LEU A 49 -6.08 0.85 5.67
CA LEU A 49 -4.84 0.08 5.48
C LEU A 49 -4.35 -0.54 6.80
N ASN A 50 -4.37 0.24 7.90
CA ASN A 50 -3.95 -0.24 9.22
C ASN A 50 -4.88 -1.33 9.77
N ALA A 51 -6.19 -1.26 9.48
CA ALA A 51 -7.13 -2.32 9.86
C ALA A 51 -6.89 -3.61 9.06
N VAL A 52 -6.56 -3.48 7.77
CA VAL A 52 -6.27 -4.62 6.89
C VAL A 52 -4.91 -5.24 7.20
N SER A 53 -3.87 -4.43 7.49
CA SER A 53 -2.54 -4.92 7.88
C SER A 53 -2.50 -5.52 9.29
N GLY A 54 -3.44 -5.14 10.17
CA GLY A 54 -3.50 -5.59 11.57
C GLY A 54 -2.73 -4.71 12.54
N ASP A 55 -2.34 -3.51 12.12
CA ASP A 55 -1.73 -2.50 12.98
C ASP A 55 -2.77 -1.88 13.94
N ILE A 56 -4.04 -1.86 13.53
CA ILE A 56 -5.17 -1.53 14.39
C ILE A 56 -6.26 -2.60 14.31
N THR A 57 -7.00 -2.75 15.40
CA THR A 57 -8.20 -3.58 15.44
C THR A 57 -9.43 -2.67 15.27
N PRO A 58 -10.37 -2.97 14.35
CA PRO A 58 -11.64 -2.26 14.26
C PRO A 58 -12.47 -2.47 15.54
N ASP A 59 -13.32 -1.50 15.88
CA ASP A 59 -14.20 -1.60 17.06
C ASP A 59 -15.39 -2.51 16.76
N ARG A 60 -15.82 -2.55 15.48
CA ARG A 60 -16.85 -3.45 14.93
C ARG A 60 -16.53 -3.77 13.48
N GLY A 61 -17.15 -4.85 13.00
CA GLY A 61 -16.93 -5.35 11.65
C GLY A 61 -15.84 -6.40 11.58
N GLN A 62 -15.56 -6.88 10.38
CA GLN A 62 -14.65 -8.00 10.16
C GLN A 62 -13.73 -7.75 8.97
N VAL A 63 -12.53 -8.31 9.02
CA VAL A 63 -11.55 -8.31 7.94
C VAL A 63 -11.19 -9.75 7.60
N PHE A 64 -11.34 -10.12 6.32
CA PHE A 64 -10.97 -11.43 5.81
C PHE A 64 -9.87 -11.32 4.77
N ILE A 65 -8.93 -12.28 4.76
CA ILE A 65 -7.92 -12.46 3.71
C ILE A 65 -8.02 -13.91 3.21
N GLY A 66 -8.51 -14.09 1.98
CA GLY A 66 -9.04 -15.37 1.53
C GLY A 66 -10.28 -15.72 2.34
N GLU A 67 -10.32 -16.95 2.85
CA GLU A 67 -11.41 -17.45 3.71
C GLU A 67 -11.13 -17.22 5.21
N GLN A 68 -9.98 -16.67 5.55
CA GLN A 68 -9.56 -16.51 6.94
C GLN A 68 -10.03 -15.20 7.52
N ASP A 69 -10.78 -15.23 8.62
CA ASP A 69 -11.01 -14.06 9.47
C ASP A 69 -9.71 -13.67 10.16
N VAL A 70 -9.23 -12.47 9.87
CA VAL A 70 -8.00 -11.92 10.43
C VAL A 70 -8.26 -10.75 11.37
N THR A 71 -9.52 -10.43 11.68
CA THR A 71 -9.94 -9.24 12.42
C THR A 71 -9.13 -8.98 13.69
N LEU A 72 -8.95 -10.01 14.52
CA LEU A 72 -8.18 -9.92 15.76
C LEU A 72 -6.73 -10.40 15.63
N MET A 73 -6.29 -10.75 14.42
CA MET A 73 -4.94 -11.23 14.19
C MET A 73 -3.97 -10.05 14.11
N PRO A 74 -2.92 -9.99 14.93
CA PRO A 74 -1.95 -8.89 14.89
C PRO A 74 -1.11 -8.90 13.61
N ALA A 75 -0.54 -7.74 13.24
CA ALA A 75 0.21 -7.52 12.00
C ALA A 75 1.31 -8.56 11.76
N TRP A 76 2.08 -8.92 12.80
CA TRP A 76 3.16 -9.90 12.65
C TRP A 76 2.69 -11.30 12.24
N ARG A 77 1.47 -11.72 12.60
CA ARG A 77 0.86 -12.95 12.12
C ARG A 77 0.31 -12.82 10.70
N ARG A 78 -0.16 -11.62 10.32
CA ARG A 78 -0.61 -11.35 8.94
C ARG A 78 0.55 -11.17 7.96
N ALA A 79 1.78 -10.97 8.44
CA ALA A 79 2.96 -10.68 7.61
C ALA A 79 3.24 -11.74 6.52
N GLY A 80 2.79 -12.99 6.68
CA GLY A 80 2.85 -14.01 5.64
C GLY A 80 1.78 -13.89 4.54
N MET A 81 0.74 -13.08 4.76
CA MET A 81 -0.38 -12.90 3.84
C MET A 81 -0.44 -11.49 3.24
N VAL A 82 -0.01 -10.49 4.01
CA VAL A 82 -0.06 -9.07 3.66
C VAL A 82 1.35 -8.52 3.60
N ALA A 83 1.68 -7.90 2.47
CA ALA A 83 2.85 -7.06 2.30
C ALA A 83 2.44 -5.60 2.34
N ARG A 84 3.30 -4.70 2.81
CA ARG A 84 3.04 -3.26 2.83
C ARG A 84 4.27 -2.48 2.38
N VAL A 85 4.04 -1.49 1.53
CA VAL A 85 4.99 -0.43 1.19
C VAL A 85 4.45 0.86 1.80
N PHE A 86 5.28 1.54 2.58
CA PHE A 86 4.90 2.73 3.32
C PHE A 86 5.16 4.00 2.50
N GLN A 87 4.50 5.07 2.88
CA GLN A 87 4.72 6.42 2.33
C GLN A 87 6.16 6.87 2.58
N ASP A 88 6.64 6.72 3.83
CA ASP A 88 8.03 6.92 4.18
C ASP A 88 8.81 5.61 3.96
N PRO A 89 9.77 5.57 3.02
CA PRO A 89 10.59 4.38 2.77
C PRO A 89 11.38 3.93 4.00
N LEU A 90 11.63 4.83 4.96
CA LEU A 90 12.32 4.50 6.22
C LEU A 90 11.48 3.58 7.10
N ALA A 91 10.16 3.75 7.12
CA ALA A 91 9.26 2.92 7.93
C ALA A 91 9.26 1.44 7.50
N GLY A 92 9.58 1.14 6.22
CA GLY A 92 9.64 -0.22 5.67
C GLY A 92 11.04 -0.84 5.64
N THR A 93 12.09 -0.12 6.06
CA THR A 93 13.49 -0.53 5.92
C THR A 93 14.31 -0.24 7.18
N CYS A 94 15.41 -0.95 7.36
CA CYS A 94 16.37 -0.72 8.44
C CYS A 94 17.58 0.03 7.88
N GLU A 95 17.70 1.33 8.12
CA GLU A 95 18.77 2.18 7.58
C GLU A 95 20.19 1.70 7.92
N GLY A 96 20.38 1.25 9.15
CA GLY A 96 21.67 0.77 9.69
C GLY A 96 22.06 -0.63 9.21
N LEU A 97 21.20 -1.32 8.46
CA LEU A 97 21.50 -2.59 7.84
C LEU A 97 21.83 -2.41 6.36
N SER A 98 22.62 -3.35 5.83
CA SER A 98 22.93 -3.39 4.39
C SER A 98 21.70 -3.74 3.55
N ILE A 99 21.78 -3.50 2.24
CA ILE A 99 20.74 -3.89 1.29
C ILE A 99 20.47 -5.41 1.38
N GLU A 100 21.53 -6.24 1.41
CA GLU A 100 21.34 -7.70 1.51
C GLU A 100 20.71 -8.15 2.82
N GLU A 101 20.98 -7.46 3.94
CA GLU A 101 20.35 -7.76 5.23
C GLU A 101 18.88 -7.37 5.23
N ASN A 102 18.52 -6.22 4.68
CA ASN A 102 17.12 -5.81 4.50
C ASN A 102 16.35 -6.82 3.63
N LEU A 103 16.92 -7.23 2.50
CA LEU A 103 16.33 -8.24 1.62
C LEU A 103 16.20 -9.60 2.33
N ALA A 104 17.19 -9.98 3.15
CA ALA A 104 17.13 -11.21 3.93
C ALA A 104 16.01 -11.19 4.99
N LEU A 105 15.80 -10.06 5.65
CA LEU A 105 14.66 -9.86 6.57
C LEU A 105 13.33 -10.01 5.83
N ALA A 106 13.20 -9.40 4.65
CA ALA A 106 12.01 -9.48 3.83
C ALA A 106 11.76 -10.91 3.33
N LEU A 107 12.81 -11.64 2.94
CA LEU A 107 12.74 -13.04 2.51
C LEU A 107 12.27 -13.97 3.63
N GLN A 108 12.43 -13.60 4.90
CA GLN A 108 12.00 -14.37 6.07
C GLN A 108 10.62 -13.92 6.60
N ARG A 109 9.91 -13.04 5.88
CA ARG A 109 8.59 -12.57 6.28
C ARG A 109 7.59 -13.72 6.39
N GLY A 110 6.89 -13.79 7.53
CA GLY A 110 5.90 -14.83 7.79
C GLY A 110 6.47 -16.24 8.05
N GLN A 111 7.79 -16.39 8.13
CA GLN A 111 8.43 -17.67 8.41
C GLN A 111 8.98 -17.73 9.84
N THR A 112 9.09 -18.94 10.38
CA THR A 112 9.77 -19.19 11.66
C THR A 112 11.26 -18.96 11.50
N ARG A 113 11.85 -18.17 12.40
CA ARG A 113 13.28 -17.84 12.39
C ARG A 113 14.04 -18.83 13.27
N GLY A 114 15.14 -19.39 12.74
CA GLY A 114 16.10 -20.23 13.49
C GLY A 114 17.44 -19.50 13.67
N PHE A 115 18.40 -20.17 14.31
CA PHE A 115 19.77 -19.68 14.53
C PHE A 115 20.71 -19.84 13.30
N GLN A 116 20.17 -19.68 12.09
CA GLN A 116 20.97 -19.77 10.87
C GLN A 116 21.41 -18.36 10.41
N ARG A 117 22.52 -18.31 9.66
CA ARG A 117 22.95 -17.06 9.01
C ARG A 117 21.84 -16.57 8.09
N ALA A 118 21.47 -15.29 8.25
CA ALA A 118 20.40 -14.66 7.46
C ALA A 118 20.78 -14.55 5.97
N VAL A 119 22.05 -14.33 5.67
CA VAL A 119 22.55 -14.19 4.30
C VAL A 119 23.51 -15.34 3.99
N LYS A 120 23.16 -16.16 2.99
CA LYS A 120 23.97 -17.24 2.42
C LYS A 120 24.33 -16.90 0.97
N ASN A 121 25.37 -17.53 0.39
CA ASN A 121 25.80 -17.26 -0.98
C ASN A 121 24.67 -17.42 -2.02
N LYS A 122 23.81 -18.43 -1.85
CA LYS A 122 22.64 -18.63 -2.72
C LYS A 122 21.66 -17.46 -2.65
N GLN A 123 21.46 -16.89 -1.47
CA GLN A 123 20.58 -15.72 -1.29
C GLN A 123 21.21 -14.46 -1.89
N ARG A 124 22.53 -14.26 -1.78
CA ARG A 124 23.23 -13.14 -2.42
C ARG A 124 23.04 -13.15 -3.93
N GLN A 125 23.12 -14.32 -4.57
CA GLN A 125 22.87 -14.41 -6.01
C GLN A 125 21.41 -14.05 -6.33
N LEU A 126 20.44 -14.60 -5.60
CA LEU A 126 19.03 -14.24 -5.74
C LEU A 126 18.82 -12.73 -5.59
N PHE A 127 19.46 -12.11 -4.60
CA PHE A 127 19.32 -10.67 -4.37
C PHE A 127 19.92 -9.83 -5.49
N ARG A 128 21.10 -10.24 -6.04
CA ARG A 128 21.66 -9.59 -7.23
C ARG A 128 20.72 -9.66 -8.42
N ASP A 129 20.21 -10.86 -8.72
CA ASP A 129 19.32 -11.06 -9.85
C ASP A 129 18.03 -10.22 -9.71
N LYS A 130 17.47 -10.15 -8.49
CA LYS A 130 16.29 -9.34 -8.20
C LYS A 130 16.57 -7.84 -8.24
N LEU A 131 17.70 -7.37 -7.70
CA LEU A 131 18.08 -5.96 -7.76
C LEU A 131 18.39 -5.51 -9.18
N ALA A 132 19.00 -6.37 -10.01
CA ALA A 132 19.26 -6.08 -11.41
C ALA A 132 17.96 -5.76 -12.19
N THR A 133 16.83 -6.36 -11.82
CA THR A 133 15.54 -6.05 -12.45
C THR A 133 15.04 -4.61 -12.17
N LEU A 134 15.62 -3.93 -11.18
CA LEU A 134 15.31 -2.53 -10.89
C LEU A 134 16.02 -1.55 -11.83
N GLU A 135 17.08 -1.98 -12.52
CA GLU A 135 17.89 -1.16 -13.43
C GLU A 135 18.52 0.09 -12.76
N LEU A 136 18.86 -0.03 -11.46
CA LEU A 136 19.41 1.05 -10.64
C LEU A 136 20.88 0.85 -10.25
N GLY A 137 21.54 -0.22 -10.75
CA GLY A 137 22.92 -0.57 -10.42
C GLY A 137 23.13 -1.08 -8.99
N LEU A 138 22.03 -1.38 -8.28
CA LEU A 138 22.07 -1.80 -6.87
C LEU A 138 22.53 -3.24 -6.67
N GLU A 139 22.52 -4.07 -7.71
CA GLU A 139 23.02 -5.44 -7.71
C GLU A 139 24.52 -5.54 -7.36
N ASN A 140 25.26 -4.44 -7.57
CA ASN A 140 26.68 -4.33 -7.22
C ASN A 140 26.93 -3.70 -5.84
N ARG A 141 25.87 -3.30 -5.14
CA ARG A 141 25.91 -2.52 -3.90
C ARG A 141 25.28 -3.24 -2.70
N LEU A 142 25.22 -4.57 -2.73
CA LEU A 142 24.57 -5.40 -1.70
C LEU A 142 25.04 -5.09 -0.27
N GLY A 143 26.33 -4.78 -0.10
CA GLY A 143 26.93 -4.46 1.20
C GLY A 143 26.73 -3.02 1.67
N ASP A 144 26.21 -2.13 0.82
CA ASP A 144 25.96 -0.73 1.19
C ASP A 144 24.80 -0.65 2.18
N HIS A 145 24.89 0.28 3.13
CA HIS A 145 23.80 0.54 4.06
C HIS A 145 22.58 1.13 3.35
N MET A 146 21.41 0.70 3.74
CA MET A 146 20.14 1.16 3.19
C MET A 146 19.97 2.68 3.32
N GLY A 147 20.51 3.27 4.38
CA GLY A 147 20.52 4.71 4.62
C GLY A 147 21.28 5.53 3.57
N LEU A 148 22.20 4.93 2.79
CA LEU A 148 22.95 5.61 1.73
C LEU A 148 22.21 5.70 0.39
N LEU A 149 21.03 5.07 0.28
CA LEU A 149 20.21 5.11 -0.93
C LEU A 149 19.44 6.44 -1.03
N SER A 150 19.23 6.92 -2.26
CA SER A 150 18.27 8.00 -2.49
C SER A 150 16.84 7.55 -2.12
N GLY A 151 15.94 8.49 -1.89
CA GLY A 151 14.52 8.19 -1.58
C GLY A 151 13.90 7.23 -2.60
N GLY A 152 14.08 7.49 -3.89
CA GLY A 152 13.56 6.64 -4.97
C GLY A 152 14.21 5.25 -5.03
N GLN A 153 15.52 5.16 -4.85
CA GLN A 153 16.21 3.87 -4.78
C GLN A 153 15.72 3.04 -3.59
N ARG A 154 15.55 3.69 -2.43
CA ARG A 154 15.04 3.04 -1.22
C ARG A 154 13.60 2.57 -1.41
N GLN A 155 12.77 3.38 -2.06
CA GLN A 155 11.38 3.00 -2.35
C GLN A 155 11.31 1.83 -3.33
N ALA A 156 12.14 1.80 -4.38
CA ALA A 156 12.23 0.68 -5.30
C ALA A 156 12.67 -0.61 -4.59
N VAL A 157 13.65 -0.53 -3.68
CA VAL A 157 14.07 -1.68 -2.86
C VAL A 157 12.97 -2.09 -1.89
N SER A 158 12.25 -1.15 -1.27
CA SER A 158 11.11 -1.44 -0.38
C SER A 158 10.00 -2.19 -1.13
N LEU A 159 9.68 -1.77 -2.36
CA LEU A 159 8.72 -2.47 -3.22
C LEU A 159 9.21 -3.88 -3.59
N LEU A 160 10.49 -4.03 -3.94
CA LEU A 160 11.11 -5.34 -4.18
C LEU A 160 11.00 -6.22 -2.93
N MET A 161 11.34 -5.70 -1.74
CA MET A 161 11.22 -6.41 -0.46
C MET A 161 9.79 -6.89 -0.21
N ALA A 162 8.79 -6.07 -0.52
CA ALA A 162 7.38 -6.43 -0.38
C ALA A 162 6.97 -7.58 -1.30
N SER A 163 7.61 -7.71 -2.48
CA SER A 163 7.32 -8.72 -3.50
C SER A 163 8.23 -9.95 -3.47
N LEU A 164 9.26 -10.01 -2.60
CA LEU A 164 10.19 -11.16 -2.51
C LEU A 164 9.53 -12.45 -2.06
N GLN A 165 8.54 -12.36 -1.19
CA GLN A 165 7.75 -13.49 -0.73
C GLN A 165 6.33 -13.40 -1.29
N PRO A 166 5.73 -14.51 -1.69
CA PRO A 166 4.33 -14.53 -2.08
C PRO A 166 3.46 -13.90 -0.98
N SER A 167 2.60 -12.99 -1.36
CA SER A 167 1.59 -12.42 -0.48
C SER A 167 0.23 -12.49 -1.15
N ARG A 168 -0.84 -12.59 -0.34
CA ARG A 168 -2.20 -12.56 -0.86
C ARG A 168 -2.66 -11.14 -1.18
N LEU A 169 -2.05 -10.16 -0.51
CA LEU A 169 -2.41 -8.75 -0.63
C LEU A 169 -1.16 -7.87 -0.48
N LEU A 170 -0.99 -6.94 -1.40
CA LEU A 170 0.00 -5.86 -1.33
C LEU A 170 -0.72 -4.55 -1.01
N LEU A 171 -0.34 -3.92 0.08
CA LEU A 171 -0.80 -2.59 0.49
C LEU A 171 0.25 -1.55 0.07
N LEU A 172 -0.18 -0.54 -0.67
CA LEU A 172 0.65 0.59 -1.09
C LEU A 172 0.08 1.87 -0.47
N ASP A 173 0.81 2.45 0.47
CA ASP A 173 0.37 3.62 1.24
C ASP A 173 1.08 4.86 0.73
N GLU A 174 0.48 5.57 -0.24
CA GLU A 174 1.02 6.82 -0.81
C GLU A 174 2.52 6.75 -1.16
N HIS A 175 2.95 5.60 -1.64
CA HIS A 175 4.34 5.17 -1.73
C HIS A 175 5.20 5.99 -2.72
N THR A 176 4.63 6.99 -3.37
CA THR A 176 5.34 7.91 -4.28
C THR A 176 5.22 9.39 -3.85
N ALA A 177 4.45 9.70 -2.79
CA ALA A 177 4.14 11.06 -2.41
C ALA A 177 5.36 11.90 -1.98
N ALA A 178 6.40 11.26 -1.43
CA ALA A 178 7.63 11.93 -0.97
C ALA A 178 8.73 12.01 -2.06
N LEU A 179 8.42 11.59 -3.30
CA LEU A 179 9.39 11.53 -4.40
C LEU A 179 9.20 12.68 -5.39
N ASP A 180 10.28 13.07 -6.06
CA ASP A 180 10.17 13.98 -7.20
C ASP A 180 9.38 13.33 -8.36
N PRO A 181 8.76 14.12 -9.27
CA PRO A 181 7.85 13.58 -10.28
C PRO A 181 8.46 12.50 -11.18
N LYS A 182 9.75 12.63 -11.55
CA LYS A 182 10.44 11.66 -12.41
C LYS A 182 10.64 10.33 -11.68
N THR A 183 11.07 10.41 -10.45
CA THR A 183 11.28 9.22 -9.58
C THR A 183 9.94 8.56 -9.22
N ALA A 184 8.90 9.36 -8.95
CA ALA A 184 7.55 8.84 -8.71
C ALA A 184 7.02 8.05 -9.91
N ALA A 185 7.15 8.60 -11.13
CA ALA A 185 6.75 7.91 -12.37
C ALA A 185 7.51 6.59 -12.57
N PHE A 186 8.81 6.57 -12.27
CA PHE A 186 9.63 5.34 -12.32
C PHE A 186 9.12 4.29 -11.32
N VAL A 187 8.88 4.67 -10.06
CA VAL A 187 8.40 3.75 -9.02
C VAL A 187 7.00 3.22 -9.34
N LEU A 188 6.12 4.03 -9.90
CA LEU A 188 4.79 3.59 -10.35
C LEU A 188 4.88 2.58 -11.51
N ALA A 189 5.70 2.86 -12.52
CA ALA A 189 5.93 1.91 -13.61
C ALA A 189 6.52 0.58 -13.12
N LEU A 190 7.44 0.64 -12.15
CA LEU A 190 7.97 -0.54 -11.49
C LEU A 190 6.89 -1.30 -10.70
N THR A 191 5.99 -0.57 -10.04
CA THR A 191 4.85 -1.16 -9.31
C THR A 191 3.95 -1.93 -10.28
N ASP A 192 3.54 -1.32 -11.38
CA ASP A 192 2.69 -1.95 -12.39
C ASP A 192 3.33 -3.22 -12.97
N ARG A 193 4.64 -3.16 -13.28
CA ARG A 193 5.39 -4.30 -13.77
C ARG A 193 5.40 -5.47 -12.76
N ILE A 194 5.75 -5.21 -11.50
CA ILE A 194 5.80 -6.25 -10.46
C ILE A 194 4.41 -6.84 -10.21
N VAL A 195 3.38 -5.99 -10.17
CA VAL A 195 1.99 -6.43 -9.96
C VAL A 195 1.52 -7.33 -11.10
N ALA A 196 1.81 -6.95 -12.36
CA ALA A 196 1.43 -7.72 -13.54
C ALA A 196 2.18 -9.06 -13.62
N GLU A 197 3.52 -9.06 -13.39
CA GLU A 197 4.35 -10.27 -13.44
C GLU A 197 3.95 -11.30 -12.38
N GLN A 198 3.57 -10.84 -11.18
CA GLN A 198 3.24 -11.71 -10.05
C GLN A 198 1.74 -11.87 -9.83
N GLN A 199 0.90 -11.23 -10.63
CA GLN A 199 -0.57 -11.23 -10.51
C GLN A 199 -1.04 -10.89 -9.09
N LEU A 200 -0.44 -9.87 -8.49
CA LEU A 200 -0.71 -9.48 -7.10
C LEU A 200 -2.11 -8.86 -6.96
N THR A 201 -2.77 -9.15 -5.85
CA THR A 201 -3.92 -8.37 -5.39
C THR A 201 -3.40 -7.13 -4.68
N VAL A 202 -3.84 -5.94 -5.09
CA VAL A 202 -3.29 -4.67 -4.61
C VAL A 202 -4.38 -3.75 -4.09
N LEU A 203 -4.09 -3.11 -2.96
CA LEU A 203 -4.83 -1.96 -2.45
C LEU A 203 -3.85 -0.78 -2.34
N MET A 204 -3.95 0.17 -3.26
CA MET A 204 -3.12 1.36 -3.31
C MET A 204 -3.89 2.59 -2.84
N VAL A 205 -3.39 3.26 -1.83
CA VAL A 205 -3.86 4.59 -1.42
C VAL A 205 -3.02 5.65 -2.10
N THR A 206 -3.66 6.66 -2.67
CA THR A 206 -3.01 7.82 -3.26
C THR A 206 -3.83 9.09 -3.05
N HIS A 207 -3.17 10.24 -3.01
CA HIS A 207 -3.83 11.55 -3.06
C HIS A 207 -4.10 12.01 -4.49
N SER A 208 -3.35 11.50 -5.47
CA SER A 208 -3.49 11.92 -6.86
C SER A 208 -4.66 11.19 -7.54
N MET A 209 -5.67 11.94 -7.95
CA MET A 209 -6.78 11.41 -8.76
C MET A 209 -6.30 10.87 -10.10
N ARG A 210 -5.26 11.49 -10.67
CA ARG A 210 -4.64 11.04 -11.91
C ARG A 210 -4.02 9.66 -11.74
N GLN A 211 -3.17 9.47 -10.71
CA GLN A 211 -2.60 8.15 -10.41
C GLN A 211 -3.69 7.10 -10.17
N ALA A 212 -4.80 7.48 -9.51
CA ALA A 212 -5.89 6.57 -9.26
C ALA A 212 -6.62 6.11 -10.54
N LEU A 213 -6.62 6.92 -11.60
CA LEU A 213 -7.17 6.55 -12.91
C LEU A 213 -6.13 5.89 -13.82
N ASP A 214 -4.86 6.28 -13.73
CA ASP A 214 -3.80 5.76 -14.61
C ASP A 214 -3.37 4.34 -14.20
N HIS A 215 -3.53 3.96 -12.92
CA HIS A 215 -3.08 2.67 -12.38
C HIS A 215 -4.24 1.82 -11.86
N GLY A 216 -4.08 0.48 -11.93
CA GLY A 216 -5.05 -0.49 -11.43
C GLY A 216 -6.32 -0.63 -12.29
N HIS A 217 -7.28 -1.39 -11.77
CA HIS A 217 -8.49 -1.81 -12.50
C HIS A 217 -9.78 -1.21 -11.92
N ARG A 218 -9.72 -0.69 -10.68
CA ARG A 218 -10.87 -0.18 -9.94
C ARG A 218 -10.44 1.01 -9.09
N THR A 219 -11.27 2.04 -9.08
CA THR A 219 -11.05 3.23 -8.25
C THR A 219 -12.18 3.38 -7.25
N VAL A 220 -11.81 3.50 -5.98
CA VAL A 220 -12.71 3.67 -4.85
C VAL A 220 -12.45 5.02 -4.20
N MET A 221 -13.49 5.77 -3.89
CA MET A 221 -13.38 7.03 -3.17
C MET A 221 -13.95 6.89 -1.76
N LEU A 222 -13.14 7.29 -0.78
CA LEU A 222 -13.55 7.37 0.62
C LEU A 222 -13.87 8.80 1.01
N HIS A 223 -14.98 8.95 1.75
CA HIS A 223 -15.35 10.20 2.39
C HIS A 223 -15.95 9.91 3.77
N GLN A 224 -15.47 10.60 4.81
CA GLN A 224 -15.95 10.46 6.19
C GLN A 224 -16.11 9.00 6.65
N GLY A 225 -15.11 8.16 6.35
CA GLY A 225 -15.09 6.76 6.78
C GLY A 225 -16.03 5.81 6.04
N ARG A 226 -16.53 6.20 4.87
CA ARG A 226 -17.42 5.40 4.01
C ARG A 226 -16.92 5.38 2.58
N VAL A 227 -17.27 4.32 1.85
CA VAL A 227 -17.13 4.28 0.39
C VAL A 227 -18.26 5.12 -0.22
N VAL A 228 -17.92 6.13 -1.00
CA VAL A 228 -18.88 7.04 -1.66
C VAL A 228 -18.88 6.91 -3.17
N LEU A 229 -17.80 6.35 -3.75
CA LEU A 229 -17.69 6.03 -5.16
C LEU A 229 -16.93 4.72 -5.31
N ASP A 230 -17.34 3.92 -6.29
CA ASP A 230 -16.72 2.64 -6.63
C ASP A 230 -16.92 2.38 -8.12
N VAL A 231 -15.86 2.53 -8.91
CA VAL A 231 -15.91 2.47 -10.37
C VAL A 231 -14.94 1.45 -10.93
N VAL A 232 -15.42 0.68 -11.89
CA VAL A 232 -14.69 -0.40 -12.56
C VAL A 232 -14.96 -0.40 -14.07
N GLY A 233 -14.15 -1.14 -14.83
CA GLY A 233 -14.37 -1.45 -16.24
C GLY A 233 -14.53 -0.21 -17.12
N GLU A 234 -15.49 -0.22 -18.04
CA GLU A 234 -15.71 0.85 -19.02
C GLU A 234 -16.04 2.20 -18.40
N GLN A 235 -16.80 2.21 -17.30
CA GLN A 235 -17.10 3.44 -16.57
C GLN A 235 -15.83 4.12 -16.11
N ARG A 236 -14.88 3.35 -15.52
CA ARG A 236 -13.59 3.88 -15.08
C ARG A 236 -12.68 4.26 -16.25
N ALA A 237 -12.63 3.44 -17.31
CA ALA A 237 -11.76 3.66 -18.46
C ALA A 237 -12.05 4.97 -19.21
N ASN A 238 -13.31 5.42 -19.19
CA ASN A 238 -13.75 6.66 -19.82
C ASN A 238 -13.73 7.87 -18.89
N MET A 239 -13.36 7.68 -17.60
CA MET A 239 -13.32 8.73 -16.61
C MET A 239 -12.09 9.62 -16.74
N GLN A 240 -12.29 10.91 -16.51
CA GLN A 240 -11.24 11.90 -16.35
C GLN A 240 -11.19 12.42 -14.91
N VAL A 241 -10.10 13.10 -14.56
CA VAL A 241 -9.93 13.71 -13.23
C VAL A 241 -11.08 14.68 -12.92
N THR A 242 -11.56 15.43 -13.92
CA THR A 242 -12.71 16.33 -13.79
C THR A 242 -14.00 15.62 -13.37
N ASP A 243 -14.21 14.37 -13.83
CA ASP A 243 -15.40 13.59 -13.48
C ASP A 243 -15.32 13.13 -12.02
N LEU A 244 -14.13 12.68 -11.58
CA LEU A 244 -13.89 12.34 -10.18
C LEU A 244 -14.08 13.55 -9.25
N LEU A 245 -13.60 14.73 -9.65
CA LEU A 245 -13.81 15.99 -8.93
C LEU A 245 -15.28 16.33 -8.79
N ALA A 246 -16.04 16.30 -9.89
CA ALA A 246 -17.47 16.59 -9.90
C ALA A 246 -18.27 15.63 -9.00
N MET A 247 -17.90 14.33 -9.00
CA MET A 247 -18.52 13.33 -8.12
C MET A 247 -18.17 13.59 -6.65
N PHE A 248 -16.92 13.99 -6.38
CA PHE A 248 -16.48 14.33 -5.03
C PHE A 248 -17.19 15.56 -4.48
N GLU A 249 -17.30 16.65 -5.28
CA GLU A 249 -18.06 17.86 -4.94
C GLU A 249 -19.52 17.56 -4.65
N LYS A 250 -20.15 16.75 -5.50
CA LYS A 250 -21.55 16.33 -5.29
C LYS A 250 -21.74 15.58 -3.97
N THR A 251 -20.75 14.81 -3.55
CA THR A 251 -20.82 14.02 -2.31
C THR A 251 -20.58 14.89 -1.08
N ARG A 252 -19.75 15.93 -1.16
CA ARG A 252 -19.46 16.85 -0.05
C ARG A 252 -20.54 17.92 0.13
N GLY A 253 -21.30 18.24 -0.90
CA GLY A 253 -22.25 19.37 -0.88
C GLY A 253 -21.60 20.76 -0.82
N GLU A 254 -20.27 20.83 -0.98
CA GLU A 254 -19.46 22.05 -0.92
C GLU A 254 -18.50 22.11 -2.11
N LYS A 255 -18.25 23.31 -2.65
CA LYS A 255 -17.21 23.53 -3.66
C LYS A 255 -15.83 23.37 -3.02
N LEU A 256 -14.94 22.63 -3.69
CA LEU A 256 -13.51 22.52 -3.33
C LEU A 256 -12.79 23.82 -3.71
N ASP A 257 -12.79 24.81 -2.83
CA ASP A 257 -12.01 26.03 -3.06
C ASP A 257 -10.53 25.91 -2.61
N ASP A 258 -10.10 24.79 -1.96
CA ASP A 258 -8.79 24.77 -1.29
C ASP A 258 -7.96 23.49 -1.39
N ASP A 259 -8.31 22.48 -2.20
CA ASP A 259 -7.53 21.25 -2.31
C ASP A 259 -6.69 21.20 -3.62
N GLY A 260 -5.78 22.16 -3.83
CA GLY A 260 -4.78 22.14 -4.90
C GLY A 260 -3.85 20.90 -4.89
N LEU A 261 -3.92 20.08 -3.85
CA LEU A 261 -3.20 18.81 -3.69
C LEU A 261 -3.86 17.64 -4.46
N LEU A 262 -5.12 17.75 -4.87
CA LEU A 262 -5.83 16.68 -5.59
C LEU A 262 -5.57 16.71 -7.12
N LEU A 263 -4.94 17.77 -7.62
CA LEU A 263 -4.69 17.98 -9.05
C LEU A 263 -3.25 17.69 -9.50
N SER A 264 -2.33 17.39 -8.58
CA SER A 264 -0.93 17.11 -8.88
C SER A 264 -0.64 15.65 -9.13
#